data_1e9fe54ce7c463a9fadf38c7c3a50aa6
#
_entry.id   1e9fe54ce7c463a9fadf38c7c3a50aa6
#
_cell.length_a   1.000
_cell.length_b   1.000
_cell.length_c   1.000
_cell.angle_alpha   90.00
_cell.angle_beta   90.00
_cell.angle_gamma   90.00
#
_symmetry.space_group_name_H-M   'P 1'
#
loop_
_entity.id
_entity.type
_entity.pdbx_description
1 polymer ?
#
loop_
_entity_poly.entity_id
_entity_poly.type
_entity_poly.pdbx_seq_one_letter_code
_entity_poly.pdbx_strand_id
1 'polypeptide(L)'
;MAAAGGYVQNAIETTPNGQNNPSAVSATTFYHPLTQADWQVPVLWDDRTDELRGFSDNVQPDLVGYDPQVWGANLRLYPNLFGLYMHAIHGLGTFTAGNGVITDPAGVTMPASTNRWVWTAGTTNTQVRSLQRHIVYPDQSVFILQRGCVPEQIQVQADGEVMKMNVTGHNLYTAQEADPALSPTYDALTVKPFLRSHMGQPATWLAQTATHASFGFTLDNPVSFDRTLSGSAFPDIVDRTGVDLRLTVQLSTRNLDTDDIAALLAGTNFTVKTSWVSTQFITGSYPYKLFIEGNAVYSDLSPDGLQHQIRHGGTIPVTFGRSSGGTPSYTITLCNGVSSYSSVS
;
A
#
# COMPACT_ATOMS: atom_id res chain seq x y z
N MET A 1 -30.04 -8.64 -11.93
CA MET A 1 -28.94 -9.43 -12.50
C MET A 1 -27.75 -9.19 -11.60
N ALA A 2 -27.36 -10.18 -10.81
CA ALA A 2 -26.11 -10.11 -10.08
C ALA A 2 -24.97 -10.11 -11.10
N ALA A 3 -24.06 -9.17 -10.99
CA ALA A 3 -22.89 -9.17 -11.84
C ALA A 3 -22.07 -10.43 -11.51
N ALA A 4 -21.91 -11.28 -12.51
CA ALA A 4 -21.05 -12.44 -12.46
C ALA A 4 -19.59 -11.96 -12.37
N GLY A 5 -19.12 -11.66 -11.18
CA GLY A 5 -17.74 -11.22 -10.96
C GLY A 5 -17.32 -11.47 -9.54
N GLY A 6 -16.15 -12.05 -9.37
CA GLY A 6 -15.54 -12.19 -8.06
C GLY A 6 -15.31 -10.83 -7.39
N TYR A 7 -15.32 -10.82 -6.08
CA TYR A 7 -14.97 -9.63 -5.30
C TYR A 7 -14.06 -10.01 -4.12
N VAL A 8 -13.37 -9.01 -3.62
CA VAL A 8 -12.56 -9.15 -2.41
C VAL A 8 -13.05 -8.18 -1.36
N GLN A 9 -13.22 -8.69 -0.15
CA GLN A 9 -13.47 -7.89 1.04
C GLN A 9 -12.22 -7.91 1.91
N ASN A 10 -11.81 -6.76 2.39
CA ASN A 10 -10.70 -6.64 3.32
C ASN A 10 -11.14 -5.93 4.60
N ALA A 11 -10.54 -6.35 5.71
CA ALA A 11 -10.67 -5.68 6.98
C ALA A 11 -9.35 -5.76 7.74
N ILE A 12 -9.06 -4.77 8.60
CA ILE A 12 -7.92 -4.85 9.52
C ILE A 12 -8.24 -5.89 10.59
N GLU A 13 -7.31 -6.79 10.87
CA GLU A 13 -7.43 -7.73 11.97
C GLU A 13 -7.34 -7.01 13.31
N THR A 14 -8.18 -7.40 14.28
CA THR A 14 -8.17 -6.81 15.62
C THR A 14 -6.93 -7.21 16.42
N THR A 15 -6.44 -8.42 16.18
CA THR A 15 -5.17 -8.89 16.72
C THR A 15 -4.19 -9.02 15.58
N PRO A 16 -3.06 -8.29 15.61
CA PRO A 16 -2.02 -8.44 14.59
C PRO A 16 -1.56 -9.91 14.53
N ASN A 17 -1.37 -10.40 13.33
CA ASN A 17 -0.92 -11.77 13.07
C ASN A 17 -1.90 -12.86 13.56
N GLY A 18 -3.18 -12.63 13.44
CA GLY A 18 -4.30 -13.44 13.97
C GLY A 18 -4.42 -14.86 13.44
N GLN A 19 -3.31 -15.55 13.29
CA GLN A 19 -3.17 -16.88 12.72
C GLN A 19 -4.01 -17.95 13.45
N ASN A 20 -3.98 -17.95 14.78
CA ASN A 20 -4.60 -18.99 15.62
C ASN A 20 -5.96 -18.56 16.18
N ASN A 21 -6.35 -17.35 15.95
CA ASN A 21 -7.64 -16.87 16.40
C ASN A 21 -8.42 -16.38 15.18
N PRO A 22 -9.55 -17.00 14.83
CA PRO A 22 -10.53 -16.39 13.92
C PRO A 22 -11.10 -15.14 14.60
N SER A 23 -10.20 -14.22 14.94
CA SER A 23 -10.54 -13.02 15.66
C SER A 23 -11.54 -12.23 14.84
N ALA A 24 -12.45 -11.64 15.55
CA ALA A 24 -13.45 -10.78 14.98
C ALA A 24 -12.79 -9.79 14.03
N VAL A 25 -13.22 -9.80 12.79
CA VAL A 25 -12.85 -8.79 11.81
C VAL A 25 -13.27 -7.45 12.37
N SER A 26 -12.48 -6.41 12.14
CA SER A 26 -12.92 -5.04 12.37
C SER A 26 -14.33 -4.84 11.78
N ALA A 27 -15.21 -4.17 12.49
CA ALA A 27 -16.56 -3.86 12.00
C ALA A 27 -16.53 -3.06 10.69
N THR A 28 -15.43 -2.41 10.37
CA THR A 28 -15.25 -1.64 9.14
C THR A 28 -14.64 -2.53 8.06
N THR A 29 -15.47 -2.97 7.15
CA THR A 29 -15.08 -3.82 6.01
C THR A 29 -15.07 -3.01 4.72
N PHE A 30 -14.05 -3.23 3.90
CA PHE A 30 -13.90 -2.54 2.63
C PHE A 30 -13.97 -3.53 1.48
N TYR A 31 -14.85 -3.25 0.54
CA TYR A 31 -14.99 -4.02 -0.69
C TYR A 31 -14.19 -3.38 -1.80
N HIS A 32 -13.48 -4.20 -2.56
CA HIS A 32 -12.58 -3.73 -3.59
C HIS A 32 -13.14 -3.99 -4.98
N PRO A 33 -13.24 -2.96 -5.81
CA PRO A 33 -13.31 -3.14 -7.24
C PRO A 33 -11.89 -3.46 -7.75
N LEU A 34 -11.52 -4.72 -7.73
CA LEU A 34 -10.22 -5.16 -8.22
C LEU A 34 -10.20 -5.17 -9.74
N THR A 35 -9.07 -4.83 -10.31
CA THR A 35 -8.75 -5.19 -11.68
C THR A 35 -8.13 -6.59 -11.74
N GLN A 36 -7.42 -6.99 -10.68
CA GLN A 36 -6.81 -8.30 -10.52
C GLN A 36 -6.57 -8.59 -9.04
N ALA A 37 -6.74 -9.84 -8.62
CA ALA A 37 -6.31 -10.35 -7.33
C ALA A 37 -5.47 -11.60 -7.57
N ASP A 38 -4.26 -11.58 -7.05
CA ASP A 38 -3.36 -12.73 -7.11
C ASP A 38 -3.27 -13.37 -5.73
N TRP A 39 -3.20 -14.68 -5.71
CA TRP A 39 -2.94 -15.45 -4.51
C TRP A 39 -2.29 -16.79 -4.86
N GLN A 40 -1.39 -17.26 -4.00
CA GLN A 40 -0.72 -18.54 -4.13
C GLN A 40 -0.59 -19.19 -2.77
N VAL A 41 -0.66 -20.50 -2.75
CA VAL A 41 -0.44 -21.32 -1.54
C VAL A 41 0.74 -22.24 -1.83
N PRO A 42 1.97 -21.83 -1.56
CA PRO A 42 3.12 -22.70 -1.74
C PRO A 42 3.11 -23.82 -0.68
N VAL A 43 3.13 -25.03 -1.15
CA VAL A 43 3.07 -26.25 -0.32
C VAL A 43 4.48 -26.84 -0.23
N LEU A 44 4.94 -27.11 0.98
CA LEU A 44 6.20 -27.79 1.23
C LEU A 44 5.97 -29.28 1.36
N TRP A 45 6.63 -30.02 0.51
CA TRP A 45 6.62 -31.48 0.52
C TRP A 45 7.98 -32.01 0.93
N ASP A 46 7.98 -33.04 1.77
CA ASP A 46 9.13 -33.91 1.93
C ASP A 46 9.03 -35.03 0.90
N ASP A 47 9.85 -34.96 -0.13
CA ASP A 47 9.86 -35.93 -1.21
C ASP A 47 10.66 -37.21 -0.87
N ARG A 48 11.37 -37.21 0.28
CA ARG A 48 12.13 -38.33 0.81
C ARG A 48 13.06 -38.99 -0.23
N THR A 49 13.55 -38.19 -1.20
CA THR A 49 14.40 -38.69 -2.29
C THR A 49 15.81 -39.07 -1.83
N ASP A 50 16.24 -38.59 -0.69
CA ASP A 50 17.53 -38.88 -0.05
C ASP A 50 17.55 -40.17 0.75
N GLU A 51 16.39 -40.80 0.96
CA GLU A 51 16.34 -42.09 1.67
C GLU A 51 16.85 -43.24 0.79
N LEU A 52 17.77 -44.04 1.34
CA LEU A 52 18.20 -45.31 0.73
C LEU A 52 17.09 -46.34 0.82
N ARG A 53 16.52 -46.70 -0.32
CA ARG A 53 15.42 -47.68 -0.40
C ARG A 53 15.81 -48.91 -1.21
N GLY A 54 15.31 -50.03 -0.83
CA GLY A 54 15.53 -51.27 -1.54
C GLY A 54 14.71 -51.48 -2.82
N PHE A 55 13.95 -50.46 -3.26
CA PHE A 55 13.10 -50.45 -4.45
C PHE A 55 13.15 -49.14 -5.19
N SER A 56 12.82 -49.16 -6.46
CA SER A 56 12.97 -48.00 -7.39
C SER A 56 11.72 -47.13 -7.53
N ASP A 57 10.63 -47.41 -6.81
CA ASP A 57 9.42 -46.62 -6.88
C ASP A 57 9.52 -45.37 -6.00
N ASN A 58 8.95 -44.26 -6.52
CA ASN A 58 8.80 -43.03 -5.74
C ASN A 58 7.77 -43.26 -4.62
N VAL A 59 8.13 -42.87 -3.43
CA VAL A 59 7.15 -42.81 -2.32
C VAL A 59 6.37 -41.51 -2.46
N GLN A 60 5.10 -41.57 -2.11
CA GLN A 60 4.28 -40.36 -2.06
C GLN A 60 4.90 -39.35 -1.09
N PRO A 61 5.12 -38.10 -1.52
CA PRO A 61 5.68 -37.09 -0.64
C PRO A 61 4.73 -36.79 0.53
N ASP A 62 5.30 -36.51 1.68
CA ASP A 62 4.55 -36.09 2.86
C ASP A 62 4.43 -34.57 2.91
N LEU A 63 3.25 -34.09 3.33
CA LEU A 63 3.04 -32.67 3.53
C LEU A 63 3.78 -32.19 4.79
N VAL A 64 4.80 -31.38 4.64
CA VAL A 64 5.58 -30.81 5.74
C VAL A 64 4.96 -29.52 6.27
N GLY A 65 4.39 -28.71 5.37
CA GLY A 65 3.78 -27.45 5.75
C GLY A 65 3.59 -26.51 4.58
N TYR A 66 3.49 -25.22 4.89
CA TYR A 66 3.28 -24.15 3.92
C TYR A 66 4.30 -23.04 4.13
N ASP A 67 4.84 -22.50 3.03
CA ASP A 67 5.60 -21.26 3.08
C ASP A 67 4.66 -20.05 3.22
N PRO A 68 5.18 -18.86 3.56
CA PRO A 68 4.41 -17.63 3.50
C PRO A 68 3.75 -17.49 2.13
N GLN A 69 2.44 -17.27 2.16
CA GLN A 69 1.63 -17.32 0.96
C GLN A 69 1.56 -15.95 0.31
N VAL A 70 1.83 -15.85 -0.98
CA VAL A 70 1.84 -14.59 -1.71
C VAL A 70 0.42 -14.13 -2.02
N TRP A 71 0.15 -12.86 -1.83
CA TRP A 71 -1.06 -12.22 -2.30
C TRP A 71 -0.78 -10.87 -2.96
N GLY A 72 -1.65 -10.48 -3.85
CA GLY A 72 -1.58 -9.18 -4.53
C GLY A 72 -2.95 -8.59 -4.81
N ALA A 73 -2.98 -7.30 -5.00
CA ALA A 73 -4.17 -6.56 -5.40
C ALA A 73 -3.80 -5.41 -6.32
N ASN A 74 -4.30 -5.45 -7.55
CA ASN A 74 -4.21 -4.34 -8.49
C ASN A 74 -5.53 -3.59 -8.50
N LEU A 75 -5.50 -2.31 -8.18
CA LEU A 75 -6.69 -1.47 -8.09
C LEU A 75 -6.41 -0.03 -8.51
N ARG A 76 -7.48 0.72 -8.74
CA ARG A 76 -7.38 2.17 -8.90
C ARG A 76 -7.16 2.81 -7.53
N LEU A 77 -6.48 3.94 -7.49
CA LEU A 77 -6.19 4.64 -6.23
C LEU A 77 -7.46 5.32 -5.69
N TYR A 78 -8.27 4.56 -4.94
CA TYR A 78 -9.40 5.11 -4.21
C TYR A 78 -8.96 5.68 -2.86
N PRO A 79 -9.39 6.89 -2.48
CA PRO A 79 -8.97 7.52 -1.22
C PRO A 79 -9.20 6.65 0.01
N ASN A 80 -10.35 6.01 0.13
CA ASN A 80 -10.69 5.22 1.30
C ASN A 80 -9.87 3.92 1.37
N LEU A 81 -9.67 3.25 0.24
CA LEU A 81 -8.87 2.03 0.18
C LEU A 81 -7.38 2.28 0.40
N PHE A 82 -6.87 3.40 -0.11
CA PHE A 82 -5.50 3.79 0.16
C PHE A 82 -5.25 3.93 1.67
N GLY A 83 -6.16 4.57 2.40
CA GLY A 83 -6.06 4.68 3.85
C GLY A 83 -6.06 3.33 4.57
N LEU A 84 -6.86 2.35 4.10
CA LEU A 84 -6.86 1.00 4.65
C LEU A 84 -5.48 0.33 4.52
N TYR A 85 -4.90 0.36 3.32
CA TYR A 85 -3.59 -0.23 3.09
C TYR A 85 -2.46 0.52 3.79
N MET A 86 -2.54 1.85 3.85
CA MET A 86 -1.60 2.64 4.66
C MET A 86 -1.67 2.26 6.13
N HIS A 87 -2.86 2.02 6.66
CA HIS A 87 -3.04 1.57 8.04
C HIS A 87 -2.45 0.17 8.27
N ALA A 88 -2.55 -0.72 7.28
CA ALA A 88 -1.98 -2.05 7.37
C ALA A 88 -0.45 -2.05 7.27
N ILE A 89 0.14 -1.26 6.38
CA ILE A 89 1.59 -1.25 6.14
C ILE A 89 2.34 -0.36 7.14
N HIS A 90 1.81 0.82 7.43
CA HIS A 90 2.47 1.80 8.29
C HIS A 90 2.07 1.66 9.77
N GLY A 91 0.89 1.11 10.02
CA GLY A 91 0.25 1.08 11.32
C GLY A 91 -0.73 2.25 11.53
N LEU A 92 -1.09 2.49 12.78
CA LEU A 92 -2.04 3.54 13.14
C LEU A 92 -1.50 4.92 12.74
N GLY A 93 -2.14 5.53 11.74
CA GLY A 93 -1.94 6.94 11.44
C GLY A 93 -2.54 7.83 12.54
N THR A 94 -2.03 9.04 12.66
CA THR A 94 -2.65 10.05 13.54
C THR A 94 -3.96 10.51 12.92
N PHE A 95 -5.05 10.24 13.63
CA PHE A 95 -6.40 10.65 13.23
C PHE A 95 -6.74 12.04 13.76
N THR A 96 -7.38 12.85 12.93
CA THR A 96 -7.92 14.15 13.35
C THR A 96 -9.24 14.39 12.62
N ALA A 97 -10.33 14.51 13.36
CA ALA A 97 -11.63 14.89 12.79
C ALA A 97 -11.66 16.39 12.45
N GLY A 98 -12.20 16.73 11.29
CA GLY A 98 -12.47 18.11 10.92
C GLY A 98 -13.54 18.73 11.82
N ASN A 99 -13.39 19.99 12.17
CA ASN A 99 -14.28 20.70 13.08
C ASN A 99 -14.53 22.17 12.67
N GLY A 100 -14.12 22.54 11.46
CA GLY A 100 -14.21 23.93 10.99
C GLY A 100 -13.07 24.84 11.46
N VAL A 101 -12.08 24.30 12.19
CA VAL A 101 -10.92 25.07 12.71
C VAL A 101 -9.61 24.47 12.23
N ILE A 102 -9.53 23.14 12.19
CA ILE A 102 -8.32 22.41 11.77
C ILE A 102 -8.10 22.62 10.26
N THR A 103 -6.84 22.81 9.87
CA THR A 103 -6.45 22.95 8.46
C THR A 103 -5.73 21.70 7.96
N ASP A 104 -5.84 21.46 6.65
CA ASP A 104 -5.01 20.47 5.93
C ASP A 104 -3.61 21.06 5.62
N PRO A 105 -2.68 20.25 5.07
CA PRO A 105 -1.33 20.70 4.70
C PRO A 105 -1.29 21.86 3.68
N ALA A 106 -2.37 22.10 2.93
CA ALA A 106 -2.49 23.25 2.05
C ALA A 106 -3.09 24.49 2.73
N GLY A 107 -3.34 24.43 4.05
CA GLY A 107 -3.92 25.54 4.81
C GLY A 107 -5.43 25.72 4.64
N VAL A 108 -6.13 24.76 4.04
CA VAL A 108 -7.58 24.81 3.85
C VAL A 108 -8.28 24.25 5.08
N THR A 109 -9.24 25.02 5.63
CA THR A 109 -10.03 24.60 6.78
C THR A 109 -10.88 23.38 6.47
N MET A 110 -10.82 22.39 7.37
CA MET A 110 -11.52 21.12 7.25
C MET A 110 -12.89 21.18 7.94
N PRO A 111 -14.01 21.07 7.20
CA PRO A 111 -15.34 21.07 7.77
C PRO A 111 -15.60 19.82 8.63
N ALA A 112 -16.64 19.85 9.44
CA ALA A 112 -17.15 18.64 10.12
C ALA A 112 -17.47 17.55 9.10
N SER A 113 -17.37 16.29 9.50
CA SER A 113 -17.53 15.10 8.64
C SER A 113 -16.42 14.87 7.63
N THR A 114 -15.32 15.62 7.70
CA THR A 114 -14.06 15.29 7.02
C THR A 114 -13.05 14.77 8.03
N ASN A 115 -12.15 13.90 7.60
CA ASN A 115 -11.17 13.30 8.47
C ASN A 115 -9.79 13.38 7.84
N ARG A 116 -8.78 13.61 8.69
CA ARG A 116 -7.38 13.66 8.30
C ARG A 116 -6.64 12.52 8.97
N TRP A 117 -5.97 11.74 8.17
CA TRP A 117 -5.07 10.68 8.57
C TRP A 117 -3.65 11.06 8.20
N VAL A 118 -2.73 10.95 9.14
CA VAL A 118 -1.32 11.32 8.95
C VAL A 118 -0.44 10.14 9.34
N TRP A 119 0.39 9.69 8.42
CA TRP A 119 1.42 8.70 8.63
C TRP A 119 2.78 9.38 8.48
N THR A 120 3.59 9.30 9.54
CA THR A 120 4.88 9.97 9.61
C THR A 120 5.97 8.93 9.79
N ALA A 121 7.04 9.00 9.00
CA ALA A 121 8.18 8.12 9.12
C ALA A 121 8.82 8.22 10.53
N GLY A 122 9.27 7.10 11.07
CA GLY A 122 9.92 7.05 12.38
C GLY A 122 8.94 7.12 13.57
N THR A 123 7.64 7.22 13.35
CA THR A 123 6.66 6.91 14.38
C THR A 123 6.56 5.40 14.47
N THR A 124 7.34 4.86 15.38
CA THR A 124 7.52 3.43 15.55
C THR A 124 6.22 2.74 15.92
N ASN A 125 5.62 2.13 14.96
CA ASN A 125 4.70 1.03 15.24
C ASN A 125 5.52 -0.27 15.09
N THR A 126 5.98 -0.81 16.20
CA THR A 126 6.73 -2.07 16.24
C THR A 126 5.85 -3.27 15.87
N GLN A 127 4.53 -3.11 15.93
CA GLN A 127 3.59 -4.15 15.56
C GLN A 127 3.26 -4.06 14.06
N VAL A 128 3.56 -5.14 13.36
CA VAL A 128 3.06 -5.35 12.00
C VAL A 128 1.55 -5.56 12.07
N ARG A 129 0.79 -4.77 11.32
CA ARG A 129 -0.65 -4.94 11.18
C ARG A 129 -0.95 -5.85 10.01
N SER A 130 -2.01 -6.64 10.15
CA SER A 130 -2.47 -7.56 9.12
C SER A 130 -3.90 -7.32 8.71
N LEU A 131 -4.23 -7.82 7.54
CA LEU A 131 -5.57 -7.80 6.97
C LEU A 131 -6.14 -9.21 6.96
N GLN A 132 -7.44 -9.31 7.18
CA GLN A 132 -8.23 -10.46 6.77
C GLN A 132 -8.83 -10.17 5.40
N ARG A 133 -8.76 -11.14 4.49
CA ARG A 133 -9.28 -11.04 3.13
C ARG A 133 -10.25 -12.18 2.86
N HIS A 134 -11.43 -11.85 2.36
CA HIS A 134 -12.36 -12.81 1.79
C HIS A 134 -12.38 -12.63 0.28
N ILE A 135 -12.01 -13.67 -0.44
CA ILE A 135 -12.04 -13.72 -1.90
C ILE A 135 -13.25 -14.58 -2.28
N VAL A 136 -14.17 -13.98 -2.99
CA VAL A 136 -15.47 -14.59 -3.28
C VAL A 136 -15.63 -14.74 -4.80
N TYR A 137 -15.86 -15.97 -5.23
CA TYR A 137 -16.23 -16.34 -6.59
C TYR A 137 -17.66 -16.87 -6.59
N PRO A 138 -18.67 -15.98 -6.66
CA PRO A 138 -20.08 -16.37 -6.42
C PRO A 138 -20.59 -17.36 -7.44
N ASP A 139 -20.18 -17.25 -8.71
CA ASP A 139 -20.61 -18.15 -9.78
C ASP A 139 -20.08 -19.58 -9.62
N GLN A 140 -19.01 -19.76 -8.89
CA GLN A 140 -18.36 -21.05 -8.65
C GLN A 140 -18.66 -21.59 -7.26
N SER A 141 -19.33 -20.81 -6.41
CA SER A 141 -19.52 -21.12 -4.98
C SER A 141 -18.19 -21.39 -4.27
N VAL A 142 -17.15 -20.64 -4.66
CA VAL A 142 -15.81 -20.76 -4.05
C VAL A 142 -15.58 -19.52 -3.18
N PHE A 143 -15.29 -19.79 -1.92
CA PHE A 143 -15.05 -18.77 -0.91
C PHE A 143 -13.71 -19.06 -0.24
N ILE A 144 -12.80 -18.10 -0.29
CA ILE A 144 -11.44 -18.26 0.25
C ILE A 144 -11.23 -17.19 1.31
N LEU A 145 -10.79 -17.64 2.48
CA LEU A 145 -10.40 -16.80 3.59
C LEU A 145 -8.88 -16.78 3.70
N GLN A 146 -8.31 -15.58 3.66
CA GLN A 146 -6.90 -15.35 3.96
C GLN A 146 -6.78 -14.52 5.24
N ARG A 147 -5.86 -14.92 6.13
CA ARG A 147 -5.60 -14.25 7.41
C ARG A 147 -4.12 -13.94 7.56
N GLY A 148 -3.83 -12.98 8.43
CA GLY A 148 -2.45 -12.53 8.61
C GLY A 148 -1.86 -11.97 7.33
N CYS A 149 -2.69 -11.31 6.49
CA CYS A 149 -2.22 -10.70 5.25
C CYS A 149 -1.45 -9.43 5.57
N VAL A 150 -0.14 -9.48 5.47
CA VAL A 150 0.74 -8.35 5.71
C VAL A 150 1.15 -7.74 4.38
N PRO A 151 0.85 -6.46 4.13
CA PRO A 151 1.39 -5.77 2.96
C PRO A 151 2.89 -5.51 3.13
N GLU A 152 3.67 -5.87 2.13
CA GLU A 152 5.10 -5.60 2.06
C GLU A 152 5.42 -4.41 1.18
N GLN A 153 4.60 -4.19 0.17
CA GLN A 153 4.80 -3.09 -0.75
C GLN A 153 3.48 -2.47 -1.18
N ILE A 154 3.44 -1.14 -1.19
CA ILE A 154 2.43 -0.36 -1.89
C ILE A 154 3.12 0.45 -2.98
N GLN A 155 2.75 0.20 -4.22
CA GLN A 155 3.24 0.97 -5.36
C GLN A 155 2.09 1.76 -5.97
N VAL A 156 2.26 3.07 -6.12
CA VAL A 156 1.30 3.95 -6.78
C VAL A 156 1.91 4.54 -8.03
N GLN A 157 1.17 4.52 -9.11
CA GLN A 157 1.61 5.01 -10.42
C GLN A 157 0.56 5.95 -11.03
N ALA A 158 1.04 7.07 -11.56
CA ALA A 158 0.28 8.08 -12.28
C ALA A 158 0.83 8.27 -13.69
N ASP A 159 0.97 7.17 -14.42
CA ASP A 159 1.43 7.12 -15.81
C ASP A 159 0.28 7.28 -16.83
N GLY A 160 -0.92 6.92 -16.43
CA GLY A 160 -2.16 7.04 -17.21
C GLY A 160 -3.10 8.11 -16.65
N GLU A 161 -4.31 8.20 -17.21
CA GLU A 161 -5.33 9.15 -16.75
C GLU A 161 -5.82 8.85 -15.33
N VAL A 162 -5.94 7.57 -14.97
CA VAL A 162 -6.37 7.11 -13.65
C VAL A 162 -5.17 6.57 -12.88
N MET A 163 -4.99 7.06 -11.67
CA MET A 163 -3.93 6.54 -10.80
C MET A 163 -4.24 5.10 -10.41
N LYS A 164 -3.21 4.27 -10.45
CA LYS A 164 -3.25 2.86 -10.07
C LYS A 164 -2.49 2.64 -8.79
N MET A 165 -2.93 1.67 -8.03
CA MET A 165 -2.24 1.18 -6.84
C MET A 165 -2.08 -0.34 -6.96
N ASN A 166 -0.85 -0.81 -6.78
CA ASN A 166 -0.52 -2.21 -6.64
C ASN A 166 -0.08 -2.46 -5.20
N VAL A 167 -0.67 -3.44 -4.57
CA VAL A 167 -0.29 -3.88 -3.22
C VAL A 167 0.13 -5.34 -3.31
N THR A 168 1.28 -5.65 -2.77
CA THR A 168 1.79 -7.02 -2.67
C THR A 168 2.19 -7.33 -1.24
N GLY A 169 2.12 -8.58 -0.88
CA GLY A 169 2.48 -9.03 0.45
C GLY A 169 2.35 -10.52 0.63
N HIS A 170 2.51 -10.97 1.86
CA HIS A 170 2.34 -12.37 2.24
C HIS A 170 1.24 -12.52 3.28
N ASN A 171 0.65 -13.69 3.33
CA ASN A 171 -0.30 -14.06 4.37
C ASN A 171 0.12 -15.35 5.07
N LEU A 172 -0.32 -15.48 6.30
CA LEU A 172 0.05 -16.62 7.15
C LEU A 172 -0.85 -17.83 6.92
N TYR A 173 -2.10 -17.59 6.56
CA TYR A 173 -3.10 -18.67 6.51
C TYR A 173 -4.09 -18.45 5.36
N THR A 174 -4.40 -19.53 4.64
CA THR A 174 -5.47 -19.57 3.65
C THR A 174 -6.33 -20.82 3.89
N ALA A 175 -7.62 -20.67 3.87
CA ALA A 175 -8.58 -21.75 3.93
C ALA A 175 -9.75 -21.52 2.99
N GLN A 176 -10.37 -22.62 2.54
CA GLN A 176 -11.70 -22.57 1.99
C GLN A 176 -12.71 -22.39 3.15
N GLU A 177 -13.67 -21.52 2.98
CA GLU A 177 -14.73 -21.29 3.96
C GLU A 177 -16.11 -21.58 3.36
N ALA A 178 -17.12 -21.63 4.23
CA ALA A 178 -18.51 -21.60 3.78
C ALA A 178 -18.87 -20.20 3.25
N ASP A 179 -19.95 -20.09 2.50
CA ASP A 179 -20.43 -18.79 2.01
C ASP A 179 -20.55 -17.81 3.19
N PRO A 180 -19.72 -16.76 3.22
CA PRO A 180 -19.76 -15.78 4.30
C PRO A 180 -20.99 -14.87 4.24
N ALA A 181 -21.91 -15.09 3.28
CA ALA A 181 -23.13 -14.30 3.07
C ALA A 181 -22.89 -12.79 3.06
N LEU A 182 -21.76 -12.36 2.49
CA LEU A 182 -21.36 -10.96 2.43
C LEU A 182 -22.25 -10.18 1.47
N SER A 183 -22.67 -9.01 1.93
CA SER A 183 -23.43 -8.05 1.09
C SER A 183 -22.52 -6.87 0.75
N PRO A 184 -21.77 -6.94 -0.34
CA PRO A 184 -20.77 -5.92 -0.65
C PRO A 184 -21.40 -4.57 -0.94
N THR A 185 -20.95 -3.55 -0.21
CA THR A 185 -21.20 -2.14 -0.55
C THR A 185 -19.89 -1.58 -1.10
N TYR A 186 -19.81 -1.41 -2.41
CA TYR A 186 -18.58 -0.96 -3.05
C TYR A 186 -18.38 0.54 -2.86
N ASP A 187 -17.32 0.93 -2.20
CA ASP A 187 -16.88 2.33 -2.12
C ASP A 187 -16.71 2.97 -3.50
N ALA A 188 -16.29 2.19 -4.48
CA ALA A 188 -16.12 2.64 -5.86
C ALA A 188 -17.40 3.16 -6.53
N LEU A 189 -18.57 2.84 -6.02
CA LEU A 189 -19.84 3.40 -6.53
C LEU A 189 -20.08 4.81 -6.00
N THR A 190 -19.52 5.15 -4.87
CA THR A 190 -19.72 6.44 -4.19
C THR A 190 -18.49 7.34 -4.19
N VAL A 191 -17.29 6.75 -4.22
CA VAL A 191 -16.00 7.47 -4.18
C VAL A 191 -15.23 7.20 -5.47
N LYS A 192 -14.85 8.27 -6.18
CA LYS A 192 -14.06 8.17 -7.41
C LYS A 192 -12.57 8.01 -7.09
N PRO A 193 -11.81 7.28 -7.93
CA PRO A 193 -10.37 7.20 -7.77
C PRO A 193 -9.70 8.54 -8.07
N PHE A 194 -8.49 8.73 -7.57
CA PHE A 194 -7.66 9.85 -7.98
C PHE A 194 -7.29 9.72 -9.47
N LEU A 195 -7.28 10.86 -10.14
CA LEU A 195 -6.87 10.98 -11.53
C LEU A 195 -5.51 11.69 -11.60
N ARG A 196 -4.79 11.48 -12.69
CA ARG A 196 -3.55 12.22 -12.96
C ARG A 196 -3.78 13.73 -12.97
N SER A 197 -4.91 14.19 -13.51
CA SER A 197 -5.30 15.59 -13.52
C SER A 197 -5.59 16.18 -12.14
N HIS A 198 -5.74 15.33 -11.12
CA HIS A 198 -5.91 15.77 -9.73
C HIS A 198 -4.58 16.15 -9.06
N MET A 199 -3.44 15.89 -9.70
CA MET A 199 -2.16 16.30 -9.18
C MET A 199 -2.09 17.82 -9.11
N GLY A 200 -1.95 18.32 -7.89
CA GLY A 200 -1.81 19.75 -7.63
C GLY A 200 -0.47 20.24 -8.15
N GLN A 201 -0.49 21.39 -8.83
CA GLN A 201 0.72 22.06 -9.28
C GLN A 201 1.19 23.05 -8.23
N PRO A 202 2.49 23.22 -8.10
CA PRO A 202 3.55 22.31 -8.52
C PRO A 202 3.97 21.40 -7.36
N ALA A 203 4.41 20.20 -7.67
CA ALA A 203 5.29 19.53 -6.74
C ALA A 203 6.51 20.44 -6.55
N THR A 204 6.73 20.94 -5.35
CA THR A 204 7.96 21.69 -5.06
C THR A 204 9.10 20.70 -5.05
N TRP A 205 9.94 20.76 -6.06
CA TRP A 205 11.08 19.93 -6.28
C TRP A 205 12.28 20.85 -6.46
N LEU A 206 13.22 20.88 -5.53
CA LEU A 206 14.35 21.80 -5.51
C LEU A 206 13.99 23.28 -5.74
N ALA A 207 12.85 23.74 -5.23
CA ALA A 207 12.32 25.08 -5.50
C ALA A 207 11.98 25.35 -6.99
N GLN A 208 11.94 24.31 -7.83
CA GLN A 208 11.60 24.43 -9.24
C GLN A 208 10.19 23.93 -9.52
N THR A 209 9.56 24.53 -10.54
CA THR A 209 8.30 24.03 -11.11
C THR A 209 8.64 22.98 -12.17
N ALA A 210 8.81 21.74 -11.77
CA ALA A 210 9.12 20.69 -12.71
C ALA A 210 7.90 20.27 -13.55
N THR A 211 8.09 20.13 -14.84
CA THR A 211 7.06 19.60 -15.74
C THR A 211 7.19 18.07 -15.75
N HIS A 212 6.40 17.40 -14.92
CA HIS A 212 6.42 15.94 -14.81
C HIS A 212 5.60 15.27 -15.90
N ALA A 213 6.16 14.24 -16.52
CA ALA A 213 5.45 13.37 -17.44
C ALA A 213 4.72 12.23 -16.73
N SER A 214 5.33 11.68 -15.68
CA SER A 214 4.73 10.66 -14.81
C SER A 214 5.19 10.86 -13.37
N PHE A 215 4.43 10.27 -12.44
CA PHE A 215 4.77 10.23 -11.02
C PHE A 215 4.46 8.84 -10.50
N GLY A 216 5.33 8.32 -9.68
CA GLY A 216 5.09 7.08 -8.95
C GLY A 216 5.76 7.15 -7.58
N PHE A 217 5.18 6.45 -6.62
CA PHE A 217 5.85 6.22 -5.36
C PHE A 217 5.68 4.76 -4.92
N THR A 218 6.67 4.27 -4.21
CA THR A 218 6.69 2.94 -3.62
C THR A 218 6.98 3.06 -2.14
N LEU A 219 6.16 2.42 -1.34
CA LEU A 219 6.37 2.27 0.10
C LEU A 219 6.68 0.80 0.37
N ASP A 220 7.90 0.53 0.82
CA ASP A 220 8.38 -0.81 1.14
C ASP A 220 8.37 -1.04 2.65
N ASN A 221 7.84 -2.20 3.07
CA ASN A 221 7.78 -2.66 4.44
C ASN A 221 8.53 -4.00 4.55
N PRO A 222 9.80 -3.97 4.93
CA PRO A 222 10.58 -5.20 5.05
C PRO A 222 10.08 -6.01 6.26
N VAL A 223 9.52 -7.18 6.00
CA VAL A 223 9.05 -8.13 7.01
C VAL A 223 9.69 -9.49 6.82
N SER A 224 9.82 -10.25 7.89
CA SER A 224 10.20 -11.66 7.88
C SER A 224 9.07 -12.51 8.41
N PHE A 225 9.00 -13.73 7.92
CA PHE A 225 8.01 -14.73 8.32
C PHE A 225 8.76 -15.95 8.82
N ASP A 226 8.54 -16.31 10.07
CA ASP A 226 9.22 -17.42 10.70
C ASP A 226 8.22 -18.46 11.23
N ARG A 227 8.69 -19.69 11.37
CA ARG A 227 7.96 -20.77 12.02
C ARG A 227 8.54 -21.03 13.40
N THR A 228 7.67 -21.15 14.38
CA THR A 228 8.08 -21.66 15.69
C THR A 228 7.84 -23.16 15.78
N LEU A 229 8.33 -23.77 16.84
CA LEU A 229 8.04 -25.17 17.17
C LEU A 229 6.62 -25.36 17.74
N SER A 230 5.67 -24.57 17.27
CA SER A 230 4.27 -24.60 17.74
C SER A 230 3.45 -25.77 17.22
N GLY A 231 3.99 -26.54 16.27
CA GLY A 231 3.28 -27.62 15.59
C GLY A 231 2.32 -27.11 14.49
N SER A 232 2.32 -25.83 14.20
CA SER A 232 1.57 -25.27 13.07
C SER A 232 2.22 -25.62 11.75
N ALA A 233 1.43 -26.00 10.76
CA ALA A 233 1.90 -26.17 9.38
C ALA A 233 2.17 -24.83 8.67
N PHE A 234 1.71 -23.72 9.22
CA PHE A 234 1.85 -22.37 8.69
C PHE A 234 2.87 -21.56 9.48
N PRO A 235 3.52 -20.53 8.88
CA PRO A 235 4.30 -19.56 9.63
C PRO A 235 3.46 -18.92 10.74
N ASP A 236 4.05 -18.66 11.90
CA ASP A 236 3.34 -18.15 13.07
C ASP A 236 3.93 -16.86 13.66
N ILE A 237 5.03 -16.41 13.09
CA ILE A 237 5.67 -15.14 13.46
C ILE A 237 5.80 -14.26 12.23
N VAL A 238 5.47 -12.99 12.39
CA VAL A 238 5.75 -11.93 11.42
C VAL A 238 6.41 -10.78 12.14
N ASP A 239 7.65 -10.54 11.81
CA ASP A 239 8.44 -9.47 12.38
C ASP A 239 8.87 -8.46 11.32
N ARG A 240 8.91 -7.19 11.71
CA ARG A 240 9.54 -6.19 10.89
C ARG A 240 11.05 -6.28 11.06
N THR A 241 11.78 -6.46 9.95
CA THR A 241 13.25 -6.67 9.97
C THR A 241 14.02 -5.37 10.21
N GLY A 242 13.65 -4.64 11.25
CA GLY A 242 14.48 -3.61 11.88
C GLY A 242 14.72 -2.32 11.12
N VAL A 243 14.19 -2.14 9.93
CA VAL A 243 14.37 -0.93 9.12
C VAL A 243 13.06 -0.21 8.98
N ASP A 244 13.08 1.11 9.13
CA ASP A 244 11.93 1.96 8.86
C ASP A 244 11.41 1.75 7.44
N LEU A 245 10.11 1.92 7.28
CA LEU A 245 9.46 1.96 5.98
C LEU A 245 10.21 2.91 5.04
N ARG A 246 10.49 2.45 3.83
CA ARG A 246 11.17 3.24 2.81
C ARG A 246 10.16 3.77 1.83
N LEU A 247 10.14 5.08 1.65
CA LEU A 247 9.42 5.74 0.59
C LEU A 247 10.38 6.13 -0.53
N THR A 248 10.12 5.64 -1.72
CA THR A 248 10.83 6.00 -2.95
C THR A 248 9.85 6.65 -3.90
N VAL A 249 10.23 7.76 -4.49
CA VAL A 249 9.44 8.46 -5.50
C VAL A 249 10.19 8.45 -6.82
N GLN A 250 9.50 8.13 -7.89
CA GLN A 250 10.00 8.22 -9.25
C GLN A 250 9.26 9.30 -10.01
N LEU A 251 10.03 10.16 -10.65
CA LEU A 251 9.53 11.18 -11.55
C LEU A 251 10.08 10.95 -12.92
N SER A 252 9.23 11.10 -13.91
CA SER A 252 9.67 11.26 -15.29
C SER A 252 9.53 12.74 -15.64
N THR A 253 10.63 13.40 -15.95
CA THR A 253 10.65 14.80 -16.37
C THR A 253 10.82 14.88 -17.88
N ARG A 254 10.24 15.91 -18.48
CA ARG A 254 10.45 16.20 -19.92
C ARG A 254 11.69 17.02 -20.21
N ASN A 255 12.24 17.69 -19.21
CA ASN A 255 13.44 18.49 -19.31
C ASN A 255 14.35 18.18 -18.13
N LEU A 256 15.55 17.72 -18.39
CA LEU A 256 16.61 17.67 -17.39
C LEU A 256 17.16 19.06 -17.18
N ASP A 257 17.34 19.42 -15.91
CA ASP A 257 17.93 20.69 -15.52
C ASP A 257 19.35 20.47 -14.99
N THR A 258 20.21 21.46 -15.18
CA THR A 258 21.58 21.46 -14.65
C THR A 258 21.58 21.44 -13.12
N ASP A 259 20.57 22.00 -12.48
CA ASP A 259 20.43 22.02 -11.03
C ASP A 259 20.11 20.65 -10.45
N ASP A 260 19.37 19.81 -11.18
CA ASP A 260 19.11 18.42 -10.80
C ASP A 260 20.40 17.61 -10.80
N ILE A 261 21.22 17.76 -11.83
CA ILE A 261 22.52 17.11 -11.94
C ILE A 261 23.47 17.60 -10.83
N ALA A 262 23.52 18.90 -10.60
CA ALA A 262 24.36 19.47 -9.55
C ALA A 262 23.93 18.98 -8.14
N ALA A 263 22.63 18.88 -7.88
CA ALA A 263 22.09 18.39 -6.62
C ALA A 263 22.40 16.91 -6.41
N LEU A 264 22.32 16.08 -7.47
CA LEU A 264 22.72 14.68 -7.41
C LEU A 264 24.20 14.53 -7.05
N LEU A 265 25.08 15.24 -7.79
CA LEU A 265 26.52 15.17 -7.58
C LEU A 265 26.96 15.70 -6.21
N ALA A 266 26.25 16.67 -5.67
CA ALA A 266 26.51 17.25 -4.35
C ALA A 266 25.86 16.46 -3.21
N GLY A 267 24.98 15.50 -3.48
CA GLY A 267 24.18 14.80 -2.46
C GLY A 267 23.26 15.75 -1.70
N THR A 268 22.73 16.77 -2.36
CA THR A 268 21.94 17.82 -1.72
C THR A 268 20.59 17.30 -1.24
N ASN A 269 20.26 17.55 0.04
CA ASN A 269 18.93 17.33 0.57
C ASN A 269 17.97 18.42 0.11
N PHE A 270 16.77 18.04 -0.29
CA PHE A 270 15.73 18.96 -0.68
C PHE A 270 14.35 18.51 -0.18
N THR A 271 13.40 19.44 -0.11
CA THR A 271 12.04 19.13 0.30
C THR A 271 11.19 18.77 -0.91
N VAL A 272 10.55 17.61 -0.84
CA VAL A 272 9.53 17.19 -1.80
C VAL A 272 8.15 17.44 -1.21
N LYS A 273 7.30 18.12 -1.97
CA LYS A 273 5.88 18.27 -1.65
C LYS A 273 5.05 17.99 -2.88
N THR A 274 4.12 17.06 -2.76
CA THR A 274 3.19 16.75 -3.82
C THR A 274 1.79 16.53 -3.25
N SER A 275 0.78 16.85 -4.03
CA SER A 275 -0.60 16.69 -3.61
C SER A 275 -1.51 16.28 -4.76
N TRP A 276 -2.56 15.56 -4.42
CA TRP A 276 -3.67 15.25 -5.31
C TRP A 276 -4.96 15.77 -4.67
N VAL A 277 -5.71 16.52 -5.44
CA VAL A 277 -6.99 17.10 -5.03
C VAL A 277 -8.06 16.62 -5.98
N SER A 278 -8.95 15.77 -5.48
CA SER A 278 -10.05 15.20 -6.28
C SER A 278 -11.04 16.29 -6.68
N THR A 279 -11.73 16.07 -7.79
CA THR A 279 -12.89 16.86 -8.15
C THR A 279 -14.16 16.45 -7.41
N GLN A 280 -14.11 15.31 -6.71
CA GLN A 280 -15.20 14.85 -5.86
C GLN A 280 -15.05 15.39 -4.43
N PHE A 281 -16.15 15.83 -3.85
CA PHE A 281 -16.20 16.39 -2.50
C PHE A 281 -16.58 15.30 -1.48
N ILE A 282 -15.96 15.36 -0.30
CA ILE A 282 -16.34 14.58 0.88
C ILE A 282 -17.63 15.17 1.45
N THR A 283 -17.62 16.49 1.64
CA THR A 283 -18.77 17.27 2.12
C THR A 283 -18.66 18.72 1.64
N GLY A 284 -19.79 19.34 1.33
CA GLY A 284 -19.83 20.74 0.88
C GLY A 284 -18.89 21.00 -0.29
N SER A 285 -17.86 21.80 -0.06
CA SER A 285 -16.82 22.16 -1.04
C SER A 285 -15.45 21.54 -0.72
N TYR A 286 -15.35 20.64 0.28
CA TYR A 286 -14.09 20.06 0.70
C TYR A 286 -13.83 18.72 -0.03
N PRO A 287 -12.83 18.64 -0.92
CA PRO A 287 -12.56 17.45 -1.72
C PRO A 287 -11.73 16.41 -0.97
N TYR A 288 -11.67 15.19 -1.53
CA TYR A 288 -10.67 14.20 -1.16
C TYR A 288 -9.28 14.70 -1.54
N LYS A 289 -8.31 14.55 -0.63
CA LYS A 289 -6.94 15.02 -0.85
C LYS A 289 -5.92 14.00 -0.36
N LEU A 290 -4.80 13.91 -1.07
CA LEU A 290 -3.63 13.13 -0.67
C LEU A 290 -2.41 14.05 -0.77
N PHE A 291 -1.60 14.09 0.27
CA PHE A 291 -0.36 14.85 0.33
C PHE A 291 0.79 13.92 0.67
N ILE A 292 1.92 14.13 0.02
CA ILE A 292 3.19 13.51 0.36
C ILE A 292 4.23 14.60 0.51
N GLU A 293 4.84 14.68 1.67
CA GLU A 293 5.85 15.67 2.00
C GLU A 293 7.04 14.99 2.66
N GLY A 294 8.24 15.47 2.41
CA GLY A 294 9.42 14.96 3.11
C GLY A 294 10.74 15.52 2.58
N ASN A 295 11.82 15.12 3.25
CA ASN A 295 13.18 15.41 2.82
C ASN A 295 13.70 14.26 1.97
N ALA A 296 14.27 14.58 0.83
CA ALA A 296 14.72 13.61 -0.13
C ALA A 296 16.11 13.93 -0.66
N VAL A 297 16.76 12.91 -1.19
CA VAL A 297 17.98 13.01 -1.99
C VAL A 297 17.77 12.27 -3.30
N TYR A 298 18.43 12.71 -4.34
CA TYR A 298 18.49 11.93 -5.56
C TYR A 298 19.25 10.63 -5.29
N SER A 299 18.66 9.50 -5.66
CA SER A 299 19.33 8.19 -5.56
C SER A 299 20.00 7.78 -6.86
N ASP A 300 19.50 8.29 -7.98
CA ASP A 300 20.04 8.04 -9.32
C ASP A 300 19.53 9.11 -10.29
N LEU A 301 20.06 9.14 -11.49
CA LEU A 301 19.57 9.93 -12.60
C LEU A 301 19.80 9.14 -13.87
N SER A 302 18.73 8.72 -14.51
CA SER A 302 18.77 8.01 -15.78
C SER A 302 18.24 8.92 -16.89
N PRO A 303 19.14 9.69 -17.57
CA PRO A 303 18.71 10.53 -18.68
C PRO A 303 18.29 9.66 -19.87
N ASP A 304 17.27 10.12 -20.58
CA ASP A 304 16.94 9.55 -21.89
C ASP A 304 18.14 9.68 -22.82
N GLY A 305 18.44 8.64 -23.60
CA GLY A 305 19.57 8.67 -24.52
C GLY A 305 19.50 9.87 -25.48
N LEU A 306 20.66 10.33 -25.92
CA LEU A 306 20.77 11.41 -26.91
C LEU A 306 20.06 10.99 -28.19
N GLN A 307 18.86 11.46 -28.39
CA GLN A 307 18.09 11.31 -29.61
C GLN A 307 17.95 12.69 -30.29
N HIS A 308 17.60 12.68 -31.56
CA HIS A 308 17.28 13.92 -32.31
C HIS A 308 15.98 14.59 -31.82
N GLN A 309 15.91 14.86 -30.53
CA GLN A 309 14.76 15.49 -29.88
C GLN A 309 15.15 16.89 -29.37
N ILE A 310 14.19 17.80 -29.42
CA ILE A 310 14.35 19.18 -28.93
C ILE A 310 14.39 19.23 -27.40
N ARG A 311 13.96 18.15 -26.74
CA ARG A 311 13.87 18.04 -25.28
C ARG A 311 14.43 16.70 -24.84
N HIS A 312 15.27 16.72 -23.84
CA HIS A 312 15.81 15.53 -23.19
C HIS A 312 15.12 15.40 -21.82
N GLY A 313 14.40 14.30 -21.66
CA GLY A 313 13.80 13.91 -20.39
C GLY A 313 14.67 12.91 -19.65
N GLY A 314 14.18 12.43 -18.53
CA GLY A 314 14.81 11.36 -17.76
C GLY A 314 13.94 10.90 -16.62
N THR A 315 14.29 9.75 -16.06
CA THR A 315 13.69 9.24 -14.84
C THR A 315 14.57 9.59 -13.66
N ILE A 316 14.00 10.20 -12.65
CA ILE A 316 14.71 10.68 -11.46
C ILE A 316 14.10 10.00 -10.23
N PRO A 317 14.73 8.92 -9.75
CA PRO A 317 14.36 8.32 -8.47
C PRO A 317 14.92 9.15 -7.33
N VAL A 318 14.10 9.35 -6.31
CA VAL A 318 14.52 9.98 -5.05
C VAL A 318 14.18 9.08 -3.89
N THR A 319 15.06 9.08 -2.91
CA THR A 319 14.87 8.36 -1.66
C THR A 319 14.70 9.37 -0.53
N PHE A 320 13.69 9.13 0.30
CA PHE A 320 13.45 9.95 1.47
C PHE A 320 14.37 9.54 2.61
N GLY A 321 15.02 10.51 3.22
CA GLY A 321 15.95 10.33 4.32
C GLY A 321 15.62 11.25 5.50
N ARG A 322 15.96 10.80 6.71
CA ARG A 322 15.81 11.62 7.92
C ARG A 322 16.84 12.75 7.91
N SER A 323 16.40 13.97 8.15
CA SER A 323 17.33 15.09 8.27
C SER A 323 18.12 15.02 9.57
N SER A 324 19.30 15.63 9.60
CA SER A 324 20.14 15.77 10.80
C SER A 324 19.43 16.49 11.95
N GLY A 325 18.42 17.30 11.67
CA GLY A 325 17.59 18.01 12.64
C GLY A 325 16.46 17.19 13.25
N GLY A 326 16.38 15.87 12.96
CA GLY A 326 15.34 15.00 13.50
C GLY A 326 13.98 15.11 12.81
N THR A 327 13.87 15.89 11.74
CA THR A 327 12.65 15.94 10.92
C THR A 327 12.38 14.57 10.28
N PRO A 328 11.16 14.07 10.33
CA PRO A 328 10.80 12.80 9.70
C PRO A 328 11.21 12.76 8.22
N SER A 329 11.59 11.59 7.73
CA SER A 329 11.96 11.44 6.31
C SER A 329 10.79 11.78 5.39
N TYR A 330 9.58 11.35 5.75
CA TYR A 330 8.36 11.68 5.01
C TYR A 330 7.14 11.79 5.93
N THR A 331 6.11 12.44 5.40
CA THR A 331 4.76 12.47 5.96
C THR A 331 3.76 12.27 4.83
N ILE A 332 2.85 11.32 4.98
CA ILE A 332 1.73 11.08 4.06
C ILE A 332 0.46 11.50 4.78
N THR A 333 -0.30 12.40 4.17
CA THR A 333 -1.56 12.90 4.73
C THR A 333 -2.70 12.59 3.77
N LEU A 334 -3.73 11.93 4.26
CA LEU A 334 -4.96 11.63 3.53
C LEU A 334 -6.14 12.34 4.18
N CYS A 335 -6.90 13.10 3.39
CA CYS A 335 -8.18 13.69 3.79
C CYS A 335 -9.32 12.96 3.10
N ASN A 336 -10.18 12.32 3.88
CA ASN A 336 -11.32 11.53 3.41
C ASN A 336 -12.52 11.57 4.38
N GLY A 337 -13.54 10.75 4.11
CA GLY A 337 -14.72 10.61 4.97
C GLY A 337 -14.63 9.48 5.99
N VAL A 338 -13.56 8.69 6.01
CA VAL A 338 -13.45 7.50 6.88
C VAL A 338 -12.99 7.92 8.28
N SER A 339 -13.79 7.62 9.28
CA SER A 339 -13.50 7.94 10.68
C SER A 339 -12.72 6.85 11.42
N SER A 340 -12.70 5.63 10.89
CA SER A 340 -11.93 4.51 11.46
C SER A 340 -11.59 3.49 10.39
N TYR A 341 -10.36 2.99 10.42
CA TYR A 341 -9.92 1.85 9.62
C TYR A 341 -9.85 0.55 10.44
N SER A 342 -9.91 0.66 11.76
CA SER A 342 -9.99 -0.48 12.66
C SER A 342 -11.01 -0.19 13.76
N SER A 343 -11.64 -1.24 14.29
CA SER A 343 -12.54 -1.13 15.45
C SER A 343 -11.79 -0.98 16.78
N VAL A 344 -10.46 -0.99 16.75
CA VAL A 344 -9.63 -0.85 17.95
C VAL A 344 -8.95 0.51 17.89
N SER A 345 -9.40 1.39 18.73
CA SER A 345 -8.75 2.68 19.05
C SER A 345 -7.51 2.47 19.91
#